data_d3cc7fefd45d4f3c0ccacfa292c15240
#
_entry.id   d3cc7fefd45d4f3c0ccacfa292c15240
#
_cell.length_a   1.000
_cell.length_b   1.000
_cell.length_c   1.000
_cell.angle_alpha   90.00
_cell.angle_beta   90.00
_cell.angle_gamma   90.00
#
_symmetry.space_group_name_H-M   'P 1'
#
loop_
_entity.id
_entity.type
_entity.pdbx_description
1 polymer ?
#
loop_
_entity_poly.entity_id
_entity_poly.type
_entity_poly.pdbx_seq_one_letter_code
_entity_poly.pdbx_strand_id
1 'polypeptide(L)'
;KYLKYPKNREVICVKTNKSLLAIDLIVLMGVMYFSSGVHAQPTYTDEVGKIINNNCLVCHRQGGIGPMSFAGYEQVRPWAPLIKMKVASREMPPYAYDHGIGIQDLQGDWRLSQKEIDTIVAWVDSGSQYGDADIVVQPPNLADPDQWNFAGDFGPPNLIIPSVPIDIPASGNDLWHKHLVPTGLTEDRCIKAVQVKPRGDAKSVVHHANSNVVIDGGREGMLTEYAMGKWGEIVPEGVCRTLPANSQV
;
A
#
# COMPACT_ATOMS: atom_id res chain seq x y z
N LYS A 1 59.68 5.01 -65.86
CA LYS A 1 60.50 5.97 -65.09
C LYS A 1 60.50 5.45 -63.63
N TYR A 2 61.63 4.84 -63.24
CA TYR A 2 61.87 4.35 -61.92
C TYR A 2 62.48 5.48 -61.09
N LEU A 3 61.86 5.90 -59.99
CA LEU A 3 62.44 6.78 -58.99
C LEU A 3 63.29 5.95 -58.06
N LYS A 4 64.60 6.23 -57.95
CA LYS A 4 65.53 5.65 -57.01
C LYS A 4 65.29 6.28 -55.62
N TYR A 5 65.05 5.40 -54.64
CA TYR A 5 65.10 5.76 -53.23
C TYR A 5 66.52 5.73 -52.65
N PRO A 6 66.92 6.71 -51.85
CA PRO A 6 68.26 6.67 -51.23
C PRO A 6 68.30 5.66 -50.06
N LYS A 7 69.36 4.85 -50.07
CA LYS A 7 69.76 3.98 -48.95
C LYS A 7 70.36 4.88 -47.81
N ASN A 8 70.05 4.51 -46.63
CA ASN A 8 70.52 4.85 -45.31
C ASN A 8 69.57 5.71 -44.48
N ARG A 9 68.72 5.05 -43.75
CA ARG A 9 68.23 5.51 -42.43
C ARG A 9 68.38 4.37 -41.47
N GLU A 10 69.20 4.62 -40.43
CA GLU A 10 69.27 3.74 -39.28
C GLU A 10 67.90 3.72 -38.59
N VAL A 11 67.33 2.56 -38.49
CA VAL A 11 66.06 2.34 -37.77
C VAL A 11 66.43 2.13 -36.31
N ILE A 12 66.26 3.17 -35.49
CA ILE A 12 66.32 3.01 -34.04
C ILE A 12 65.09 2.20 -33.61
N CYS A 13 65.31 0.93 -33.32
CA CYS A 13 64.29 0.05 -32.76
C CYS A 13 64.12 0.34 -31.27
N VAL A 14 63.17 1.20 -30.96
CA VAL A 14 62.75 1.39 -29.54
C VAL A 14 61.95 0.15 -29.13
N LYS A 15 62.56 -0.73 -28.35
CA LYS A 15 61.84 -1.83 -27.72
C LYS A 15 60.92 -1.22 -26.66
N THR A 16 59.66 -0.99 -27.03
CA THR A 16 58.61 -0.71 -26.03
C THR A 16 58.40 -1.95 -25.18
N ASN A 17 58.63 -1.81 -23.90
CA ASN A 17 58.45 -2.90 -22.95
C ASN A 17 56.96 -3.13 -22.75
N LYS A 18 56.38 -4.09 -23.49
CA LYS A 18 54.93 -4.42 -23.50
C LYS A 18 54.41 -4.81 -22.10
N SER A 19 55.31 -5.12 -21.18
CA SER A 19 54.93 -5.50 -19.80
C SER A 19 54.47 -4.32 -18.92
N LEU A 20 55.00 -3.12 -19.14
CA LEU A 20 54.56 -1.93 -18.36
C LEU A 20 53.18 -1.43 -18.78
N LEU A 21 52.85 -1.45 -20.08
CA LEU A 21 51.55 -1.06 -20.57
C LEU A 21 50.45 -2.03 -20.13
N ALA A 22 50.73 -3.32 -19.98
CA ALA A 22 49.78 -4.31 -19.49
C ALA A 22 49.42 -4.15 -18.00
N ILE A 23 50.43 -3.74 -17.20
CA ILE A 23 50.23 -3.52 -15.73
C ILE A 23 49.41 -2.27 -15.51
N ASP A 24 49.65 -1.17 -16.23
CA ASP A 24 48.86 0.07 -16.13
C ASP A 24 47.41 -0.14 -16.55
N LEU A 25 47.16 -0.94 -17.58
CA LEU A 25 45.79 -1.24 -18.03
C LEU A 25 45.01 -2.11 -17.04
N ILE A 26 45.67 -3.06 -16.37
CA ILE A 26 45.07 -3.93 -15.36
C ILE A 26 44.76 -3.11 -14.09
N VAL A 27 45.63 -2.19 -13.69
CA VAL A 27 45.39 -1.31 -12.53
C VAL A 27 44.21 -0.33 -12.84
N LEU A 28 44.14 0.25 -14.05
CA LEU A 28 43.01 1.10 -14.44
C LEU A 28 41.70 0.33 -14.52
N MET A 29 41.66 -0.88 -15.06
CA MET A 29 40.47 -1.74 -15.04
C MET A 29 40.08 -2.17 -13.61
N GLY A 30 41.04 -2.46 -12.75
CA GLY A 30 40.78 -2.81 -11.35
C GLY A 30 40.14 -1.66 -10.55
N VAL A 31 40.56 -0.41 -10.81
CA VAL A 31 39.97 0.77 -10.17
C VAL A 31 38.55 1.07 -10.67
N MET A 32 38.24 0.78 -11.93
CA MET A 32 36.87 0.96 -12.45
C MET A 32 35.87 -0.08 -11.93
N TYR A 33 36.32 -1.28 -11.55
CA TYR A 33 35.44 -2.30 -10.96
C TYR A 33 35.14 -2.08 -9.46
N PHE A 34 35.92 -1.24 -8.74
CA PHE A 34 35.71 -0.99 -7.31
C PHE A 34 34.85 0.24 -7.02
N SER A 35 34.36 0.95 -8.03
CA SER A 35 33.46 2.09 -7.88
C SER A 35 31.98 1.74 -7.92
N SER A 36 31.62 0.46 -7.78
CA SER A 36 30.25 0.09 -7.46
C SER A 36 29.98 0.59 -6.04
N GLY A 37 29.35 1.73 -5.92
CA GLY A 37 28.89 2.23 -4.62
C GLY A 37 28.14 1.08 -3.92
N VAL A 38 28.65 0.65 -2.78
CA VAL A 38 27.93 -0.28 -1.92
C VAL A 38 26.72 0.50 -1.41
N HIS A 39 25.63 0.48 -2.17
CA HIS A 39 24.35 0.89 -1.62
C HIS A 39 24.04 -0.10 -0.49
N ALA A 40 23.89 0.41 0.72
CA ALA A 40 23.45 -0.41 1.83
C ALA A 40 22.13 -1.08 1.41
N GLN A 41 22.07 -2.42 1.55
CA GLN A 41 20.86 -3.15 1.23
C GLN A 41 19.76 -2.74 2.21
N PRO A 42 18.53 -2.52 1.74
CA PRO A 42 17.44 -2.13 2.63
C PRO A 42 17.20 -3.23 3.69
N THR A 43 16.87 -2.80 4.89
CA THR A 43 16.54 -3.70 5.99
C THR A 43 15.14 -3.43 6.51
N TYR A 44 14.62 -4.34 7.33
CA TYR A 44 13.30 -4.16 7.91
C TYR A 44 13.26 -2.94 8.84
N THR A 45 14.30 -2.74 9.66
CA THR A 45 14.33 -1.64 10.63
C THR A 45 14.52 -0.26 9.98
N ASP A 46 15.21 -0.18 8.85
CA ASP A 46 15.48 1.10 8.19
C ASP A 46 14.27 1.62 7.41
N GLU A 47 13.78 0.83 6.46
CA GLU A 47 12.77 1.28 5.49
C GLU A 47 11.56 0.36 5.41
N VAL A 48 11.76 -0.96 5.31
CA VAL A 48 10.70 -1.90 4.93
C VAL A 48 9.60 -1.98 5.98
N GLY A 49 9.96 -1.99 7.25
CA GLY A 49 8.98 -2.01 8.35
C GLY A 49 8.06 -0.79 8.34
N LYS A 50 8.57 0.38 7.95
CA LYS A 50 7.75 1.60 7.79
C LYS A 50 6.80 1.48 6.60
N ILE A 51 7.27 0.95 5.47
CA ILE A 51 6.43 0.72 4.29
C ILE A 51 5.30 -0.25 4.63
N ILE A 52 5.61 -1.37 5.29
CA ILE A 52 4.63 -2.36 5.73
C ILE A 52 3.61 -1.74 6.69
N ASN A 53 4.07 -0.97 7.68
CA ASN A 53 3.21 -0.33 8.66
C ASN A 53 2.22 0.66 8.02
N ASN A 54 2.68 1.44 7.05
CA ASN A 54 1.87 2.48 6.44
C ASN A 54 0.88 1.95 5.39
N ASN A 55 1.25 0.89 4.66
CA ASN A 55 0.49 0.48 3.48
C ASN A 55 -0.16 -0.91 3.61
N CYS A 56 0.29 -1.77 4.51
CA CYS A 56 -0.18 -3.16 4.59
C CYS A 56 -1.01 -3.43 5.84
N LEU A 57 -0.64 -2.85 6.99
CA LEU A 57 -1.30 -3.14 8.28
C LEU A 57 -2.75 -2.70 8.35
N VAL A 58 -3.19 -1.80 7.49
CA VAL A 58 -4.60 -1.43 7.43
C VAL A 58 -5.50 -2.67 7.22
N CYS A 59 -5.02 -3.63 6.42
CA CYS A 59 -5.72 -4.90 6.15
C CYS A 59 -5.06 -6.11 6.83
N HIS A 60 -3.71 -6.20 6.80
CA HIS A 60 -2.95 -7.36 7.28
C HIS A 60 -2.57 -7.22 8.76
N ARG A 61 -3.55 -7.29 9.64
CA ARG A 61 -3.41 -7.28 11.10
C ARG A 61 -4.43 -8.19 11.76
N GLN A 62 -4.26 -8.46 13.04
CA GLN A 62 -5.24 -9.22 13.79
C GLN A 62 -6.62 -8.56 13.73
N GLY A 63 -7.65 -9.30 13.38
CA GLY A 63 -9.01 -8.80 13.17
C GLY A 63 -9.19 -7.97 11.89
N GLY A 64 -8.14 -7.74 11.11
CA GLY A 64 -8.22 -7.12 9.79
C GLY A 64 -8.77 -8.08 8.73
N ILE A 65 -8.97 -7.58 7.52
CA ILE A 65 -9.52 -8.36 6.40
C ILE A 65 -8.44 -9.21 5.68
N GLY A 66 -7.17 -8.84 5.81
CA GLY A 66 -6.07 -9.60 5.22
C GLY A 66 -5.89 -10.96 5.92
N PRO A 67 -5.61 -12.04 5.16
CA PRO A 67 -5.58 -13.40 5.71
C PRO A 67 -4.41 -13.69 6.65
N MET A 68 -3.36 -12.85 6.64
CA MET A 68 -2.20 -12.95 7.52
C MET A 68 -1.90 -11.61 8.18
N SER A 69 -1.32 -11.61 9.36
CA SER A 69 -0.87 -10.40 10.04
C SER A 69 0.57 -10.06 9.67
N PHE A 70 0.86 -8.78 9.52
CA PHE A 70 2.20 -8.23 9.27
C PHE A 70 2.64 -7.25 10.37
N ALA A 71 2.12 -7.41 11.59
CA ALA A 71 2.36 -6.51 12.71
C ALA A 71 3.81 -6.49 13.25
N GLY A 72 4.72 -7.28 12.67
CA GLY A 72 6.13 -7.29 13.03
C GLY A 72 6.96 -8.16 12.09
N TYR A 73 8.27 -8.03 12.18
CA TYR A 73 9.21 -8.73 11.31
C TYR A 73 8.98 -10.24 11.21
N GLU A 74 8.79 -10.90 12.36
CA GLU A 74 8.60 -12.35 12.41
C GLU A 74 7.33 -12.80 11.69
N GLN A 75 6.34 -11.93 11.58
CA GLN A 75 5.10 -12.18 10.84
C GLN A 75 5.24 -11.84 9.35
N VAL A 76 6.08 -10.88 9.01
CA VAL A 76 6.31 -10.44 7.62
C VAL A 76 7.28 -11.38 6.88
N ARG A 77 8.40 -11.73 7.53
CA ARG A 77 9.51 -12.45 6.91
C ARG A 77 9.10 -13.76 6.20
N PRO A 78 8.28 -14.63 6.79
CA PRO A 78 7.84 -15.86 6.12
C PRO A 78 7.11 -15.63 4.78
N TRP A 79 6.48 -14.47 4.64
CA TRP A 79 5.70 -14.09 3.46
C TRP A 79 6.48 -13.20 2.49
N ALA A 80 7.74 -12.86 2.79
CA ALA A 80 8.53 -11.93 2.00
C ALA A 80 8.57 -12.27 0.49
N PRO A 81 8.77 -13.53 0.06
CA PRO A 81 8.74 -13.86 -1.37
C PRO A 81 7.38 -13.60 -2.02
N LEU A 82 6.28 -13.88 -1.31
CA LEU A 82 4.92 -13.61 -1.81
C LEU A 82 4.62 -12.11 -1.82
N ILE A 83 5.05 -11.38 -0.79
CA ILE A 83 4.93 -9.92 -0.73
C ILE A 83 5.65 -9.31 -1.93
N LYS A 84 6.91 -9.68 -2.18
CA LYS A 84 7.66 -9.23 -3.37
C LYS A 84 6.88 -9.45 -4.65
N MET A 85 6.37 -10.65 -4.87
CA MET A 85 5.61 -10.99 -6.08
C MET A 85 4.38 -10.08 -6.23
N LYS A 86 3.60 -9.92 -5.15
CA LYS A 86 2.34 -9.17 -5.16
C LYS A 86 2.53 -7.66 -5.29
N VAL A 87 3.57 -7.10 -4.69
CA VAL A 87 3.85 -5.66 -4.84
C VAL A 87 4.48 -5.34 -6.19
N ALA A 88 5.33 -6.22 -6.73
CA ALA A 88 5.94 -6.06 -8.05
C ALA A 88 4.88 -6.13 -9.18
N SER A 89 3.87 -6.99 -9.04
CA SER A 89 2.73 -7.06 -9.97
C SER A 89 1.67 -5.99 -9.71
N ARG A 90 1.83 -5.16 -8.66
CA ARG A 90 0.87 -4.15 -8.22
C ARG A 90 -0.51 -4.72 -7.84
N GLU A 91 -0.58 -6.00 -7.51
CA GLU A 91 -1.78 -6.61 -6.95
C GLU A 91 -2.01 -6.21 -5.48
N MET A 92 -0.92 -5.83 -4.76
CA MET A 92 -0.95 -5.33 -3.39
C MET A 92 -0.17 -4.03 -3.24
N PRO A 93 -0.70 -3.06 -2.50
CA PRO A 93 -2.08 -2.97 -1.99
C PRO A 93 -3.11 -2.96 -3.13
N PRO A 94 -4.32 -3.54 -2.92
CA PRO A 94 -5.35 -3.57 -3.95
C PRO A 94 -5.85 -2.15 -4.24
N TYR A 95 -5.74 -1.72 -5.49
CA TYR A 95 -6.18 -0.41 -5.94
C TYR A 95 -6.53 -0.47 -7.43
N ALA A 96 -7.77 -0.17 -7.76
CA ALA A 96 -8.34 -0.42 -9.09
C ALA A 96 -7.92 0.58 -10.17
N TYR A 97 -7.21 1.66 -9.80
CA TYR A 97 -6.83 2.71 -10.75
C TYR A 97 -5.39 2.58 -11.20
N ASP A 98 -5.16 2.86 -12.46
CA ASP A 98 -3.85 2.79 -13.08
C ASP A 98 -2.95 3.95 -12.64
N HIS A 99 -1.66 3.67 -12.43
CA HIS A 99 -0.68 4.72 -12.22
C HIS A 99 -0.43 5.47 -13.54
N GLY A 100 -0.45 6.76 -13.51
CA GLY A 100 -0.11 7.58 -14.68
C GLY A 100 -1.26 7.77 -15.67
N ILE A 101 -2.47 7.30 -15.37
CA ILE A 101 -3.68 7.64 -16.11
C ILE A 101 -4.50 8.62 -15.28
N GLY A 102 -4.80 9.76 -15.88
CA GLY A 102 -5.55 10.83 -15.23
C GLY A 102 -4.74 12.12 -15.13
N ILE A 103 -5.41 13.20 -14.72
CA ILE A 103 -4.86 14.56 -14.72
C ILE A 103 -4.72 15.14 -13.30
N GLN A 104 -5.08 14.40 -12.29
CA GLN A 104 -5.04 14.86 -10.90
C GLN A 104 -4.73 13.71 -9.94
N ASP A 105 -4.12 14.04 -8.81
CA ASP A 105 -3.87 13.11 -7.73
C ASP A 105 -5.17 12.71 -7.03
N LEU A 106 -5.28 11.46 -6.63
CA LEU A 106 -6.42 10.94 -5.89
C LEU A 106 -6.19 11.11 -4.38
N GLN A 107 -7.21 11.58 -3.68
CA GLN A 107 -7.16 11.63 -2.22
C GLN A 107 -7.18 10.21 -1.63
N GLY A 108 -6.35 9.99 -0.60
CA GLY A 108 -6.28 8.69 0.06
C GLY A 108 -5.69 7.58 -0.81
N ASP A 109 -4.85 7.92 -1.75
CA ASP A 109 -4.12 6.94 -2.56
C ASP A 109 -3.10 6.21 -1.68
N TRP A 110 -3.33 4.91 -1.47
CA TRP A 110 -2.44 4.03 -0.68
C TRP A 110 -1.57 3.10 -1.54
N ARG A 111 -1.51 3.35 -2.86
CA ARG A 111 -0.62 2.61 -3.74
C ARG A 111 0.83 2.83 -3.36
N LEU A 112 1.64 1.79 -3.51
CA LEU A 112 3.08 1.94 -3.34
C LEU A 112 3.69 2.74 -4.49
N SER A 113 4.57 3.66 -4.16
CA SER A 113 5.45 4.30 -5.12
C SER A 113 6.42 3.27 -5.72
N GLN A 114 6.99 3.54 -6.89
CA GLN A 114 7.99 2.67 -7.48
C GLN A 114 9.19 2.48 -6.55
N LYS A 115 9.62 3.53 -5.86
CA LYS A 115 10.70 3.45 -4.87
C LYS A 115 10.39 2.47 -3.74
N GLU A 116 9.18 2.47 -3.21
CA GLU A 116 8.79 1.54 -2.14
C GLU A 116 8.73 0.10 -2.65
N ILE A 117 8.24 -0.12 -3.87
CA ILE A 117 8.26 -1.43 -4.53
C ILE A 117 9.70 -1.91 -4.68
N ASP A 118 10.58 -1.08 -5.23
CA ASP A 118 11.99 -1.42 -5.46
C ASP A 118 12.70 -1.72 -4.13
N THR A 119 12.39 -0.97 -3.06
CA THR A 119 12.92 -1.20 -1.71
C THR A 119 12.51 -2.57 -1.18
N ILE A 120 11.22 -2.93 -1.28
CA ILE A 120 10.73 -4.25 -0.84
C ILE A 120 11.38 -5.36 -1.66
N VAL A 121 11.46 -5.20 -2.98
CA VAL A 121 12.08 -6.17 -3.89
C VAL A 121 13.56 -6.39 -3.52
N ALA A 122 14.32 -5.31 -3.38
CA ALA A 122 15.73 -5.37 -3.00
C ALA A 122 15.94 -6.02 -1.62
N TRP A 123 15.08 -5.69 -0.65
CA TRP A 123 15.10 -6.31 0.67
C TRP A 123 14.89 -7.83 0.60
N VAL A 124 13.93 -8.29 -0.17
CA VAL A 124 13.67 -9.73 -0.31
C VAL A 124 14.82 -10.42 -1.02
N ASP A 125 15.37 -9.81 -2.08
CA ASP A 125 16.48 -10.36 -2.85
C ASP A 125 17.79 -10.42 -2.07
N SER A 126 17.97 -9.53 -1.09
CA SER A 126 19.11 -9.55 -0.16
C SER A 126 18.94 -10.48 1.04
N GLY A 127 17.84 -11.26 1.10
CA GLY A 127 17.59 -12.27 2.14
C GLY A 127 16.71 -11.79 3.30
N SER A 128 15.97 -10.71 3.11
CA SER A 128 14.96 -10.21 4.06
C SER A 128 15.52 -9.96 5.46
N GLN A 129 16.63 -9.23 5.53
CA GLN A 129 17.35 -8.96 6.80
C GLN A 129 16.52 -8.07 7.74
N TYR A 130 16.64 -8.34 9.04
CA TYR A 130 16.02 -7.50 10.08
C TYR A 130 16.63 -6.10 10.10
N GLY A 131 17.96 -6.02 10.11
CA GLY A 131 18.71 -4.78 10.25
C GLY A 131 19.28 -4.62 11.66
N ASP A 132 19.20 -3.42 12.21
CA ASP A 132 19.73 -3.10 13.53
C ASP A 132 18.86 -3.74 14.63
N ALA A 133 19.48 -4.57 15.48
CA ALA A 133 18.80 -5.28 16.56
C ALA A 133 18.29 -4.35 17.68
N ASP A 134 18.89 -3.17 17.81
CA ASP A 134 18.49 -2.19 18.82
C ASP A 134 17.29 -1.33 18.40
N ILE A 135 16.89 -1.41 17.11
CA ILE A 135 15.75 -0.69 16.57
C ILE A 135 14.51 -1.57 16.57
N VAL A 136 13.49 -1.15 17.28
CA VAL A 136 12.18 -1.80 17.27
C VAL A 136 11.21 -1.01 16.39
N VAL A 137 10.81 -1.59 15.27
CA VAL A 137 9.77 -1.00 14.42
C VAL A 137 8.41 -1.28 15.04
N GLN A 138 7.84 -0.26 15.68
CA GLN A 138 6.52 -0.37 16.28
C GLN A 138 5.42 -0.26 15.22
N PRO A 139 4.42 -1.16 15.22
CA PRO A 139 3.24 -0.97 14.40
C PRO A 139 2.48 0.29 14.85
N PRO A 140 1.82 0.99 13.93
CA PRO A 140 0.98 2.13 14.28
C PRO A 140 -0.17 1.68 15.18
N ASN A 141 -0.61 2.57 16.05
CA ASN A 141 -1.82 2.35 16.85
C ASN A 141 -3.05 2.51 15.94
N LEU A 142 -3.41 1.45 15.26
CA LEU A 142 -4.61 1.42 14.42
C LEU A 142 -5.84 1.13 15.27
N ALA A 143 -6.94 1.82 14.99
CA ALA A 143 -8.21 1.56 15.65
C ALA A 143 -8.62 0.09 15.48
N ASP A 144 -9.26 -0.47 16.50
CA ASP A 144 -9.81 -1.82 16.45
C ASP A 144 -10.73 -1.96 15.22
N PRO A 145 -10.54 -2.97 14.35
CA PRO A 145 -11.38 -3.15 13.18
C PRO A 145 -12.88 -3.27 13.49
N ASP A 146 -13.24 -3.67 14.71
CA ASP A 146 -14.63 -3.82 15.14
C ASP A 146 -15.20 -2.58 15.84
N GLN A 147 -14.37 -1.57 16.09
CA GLN A 147 -14.78 -0.35 16.78
C GLN A 147 -15.00 0.83 15.80
N TRP A 148 -15.63 1.87 16.30
CA TRP A 148 -15.73 3.14 15.61
C TRP A 148 -14.35 3.78 15.39
N ASN A 149 -13.98 4.00 14.12
CA ASN A 149 -12.61 4.40 13.77
C ASN A 149 -12.28 5.87 14.09
N PHE A 150 -13.30 6.69 14.24
CA PHE A 150 -13.14 8.13 14.44
C PHE A 150 -13.33 8.57 15.92
N ALA A 151 -13.16 7.63 16.84
CA ALA A 151 -13.33 7.93 18.27
C ALA A 151 -12.33 8.97 18.79
N GLY A 152 -11.11 9.01 18.24
CA GLY A 152 -10.09 9.99 18.59
C GLY A 152 -10.46 11.42 18.17
N ASP A 153 -11.15 11.57 17.03
CA ASP A 153 -11.49 12.86 16.45
C ASP A 153 -12.86 13.39 16.95
N PHE A 154 -13.83 12.49 17.14
CA PHE A 154 -15.23 12.86 17.38
C PHE A 154 -15.84 12.23 18.63
N GLY A 155 -15.09 11.43 19.40
CA GLY A 155 -15.63 10.65 20.50
C GLY A 155 -16.49 9.47 19.99
N PRO A 156 -17.39 8.91 20.85
CA PRO A 156 -18.25 7.80 20.48
C PRO A 156 -19.24 8.23 19.39
N PRO A 157 -19.75 7.28 18.56
CA PRO A 157 -20.73 7.60 17.53
C PRO A 157 -22.04 8.07 18.17
N ASN A 158 -22.62 9.15 17.64
CA ASN A 158 -23.89 9.69 18.13
C ASN A 158 -25.11 8.89 17.67
N LEU A 159 -24.96 8.14 16.58
CA LEU A 159 -26.03 7.31 16.01
C LEU A 159 -25.43 6.01 15.48
N ILE A 160 -26.03 4.89 15.84
CA ILE A 160 -25.71 3.56 15.33
C ILE A 160 -26.99 2.97 14.74
N ILE A 161 -26.93 2.62 13.47
CA ILE A 161 -28.05 2.00 12.74
C ILE A 161 -27.66 0.56 12.43
N PRO A 162 -28.17 -0.43 13.17
CA PRO A 162 -27.85 -1.83 12.93
C PRO A 162 -28.59 -2.33 11.68
N SER A 163 -27.90 -2.97 10.74
CA SER A 163 -28.56 -3.68 9.64
C SER A 163 -29.33 -4.90 10.16
N VAL A 164 -30.27 -5.37 9.34
CA VAL A 164 -30.94 -6.65 9.60
C VAL A 164 -29.96 -7.80 9.37
N PRO A 165 -29.88 -8.79 10.29
CA PRO A 165 -29.08 -9.99 10.07
C PRO A 165 -29.55 -10.77 8.83
N ILE A 166 -28.58 -11.33 8.10
CA ILE A 166 -28.82 -12.11 6.89
C ILE A 166 -28.04 -13.42 7.00
N ASP A 167 -28.71 -14.51 6.70
CA ASP A 167 -28.06 -15.82 6.62
C ASP A 167 -27.40 -15.96 5.24
N ILE A 168 -26.10 -16.21 5.23
CA ILE A 168 -25.32 -16.40 4.03
C ILE A 168 -25.06 -17.91 3.85
N PRO A 169 -25.50 -18.52 2.73
CA PRO A 169 -25.22 -19.92 2.45
C PRO A 169 -23.73 -20.16 2.20
N ALA A 170 -23.23 -21.33 2.55
CA ALA A 170 -21.83 -21.70 2.41
C ALA A 170 -21.35 -21.77 0.93
N SER A 171 -22.27 -21.80 -0.01
CA SER A 171 -21.98 -21.87 -1.44
C SER A 171 -23.14 -21.24 -2.24
N GLY A 172 -22.83 -20.72 -3.41
CA GLY A 172 -23.81 -20.07 -4.29
C GLY A 172 -23.25 -18.81 -4.91
N ASN A 173 -24.15 -18.03 -5.53
CA ASN A 173 -23.82 -16.74 -6.08
C ASN A 173 -23.87 -15.65 -5.00
N ASP A 174 -23.26 -14.52 -5.27
CA ASP A 174 -23.34 -13.34 -4.41
C ASP A 174 -24.79 -12.94 -4.18
N LEU A 175 -25.10 -12.67 -2.90
CA LEU A 175 -26.43 -12.24 -2.49
C LEU A 175 -26.47 -10.72 -2.40
N TRP A 176 -27.50 -10.14 -3.06
CA TRP A 176 -27.79 -8.71 -3.01
C TRP A 176 -29.03 -8.47 -2.18
N HIS A 177 -28.82 -8.03 -0.95
CA HIS A 177 -29.91 -7.69 -0.05
C HIS A 177 -30.09 -6.18 0.06
N LYS A 178 -31.34 -5.75 0.14
CA LYS A 178 -31.70 -4.36 0.40
C LYS A 178 -32.62 -4.33 1.63
N HIS A 179 -32.20 -3.59 2.61
CA HIS A 179 -32.98 -3.36 3.82
C HIS A 179 -33.16 -1.85 4.00
N LEU A 180 -34.29 -1.45 4.50
CA LEU A 180 -34.55 -0.08 4.90
C LEU A 180 -34.67 -0.08 6.41
N VAL A 181 -33.75 0.59 7.06
CA VAL A 181 -33.69 0.72 8.52
C VAL A 181 -33.94 2.17 8.89
N PRO A 182 -34.96 2.47 9.70
CA PRO A 182 -35.22 3.84 10.14
C PRO A 182 -34.03 4.42 10.90
N THR A 183 -33.70 5.67 10.63
CA THR A 183 -32.67 6.39 11.38
C THR A 183 -33.10 6.76 12.79
N GLY A 184 -34.42 6.86 13.03
CA GLY A 184 -34.99 7.31 14.28
C GLY A 184 -34.82 8.81 14.55
N LEU A 185 -34.33 9.56 13.56
CA LEU A 185 -34.15 11.00 13.71
C LEU A 185 -35.50 11.74 13.60
N THR A 186 -35.73 12.67 14.50
CA THR A 186 -36.89 13.57 14.52
C THR A 186 -36.56 14.96 13.96
N GLU A 187 -35.31 15.25 13.71
CA GLU A 187 -34.79 16.48 13.12
C GLU A 187 -33.62 16.18 12.20
N ASP A 188 -33.37 17.07 11.27
CA ASP A 188 -32.23 16.95 10.35
C ASP A 188 -30.91 17.03 11.13
N ARG A 189 -29.96 16.18 10.75
CA ARG A 189 -28.63 16.16 11.34
C ARG A 189 -27.55 16.38 10.29
N CYS A 190 -26.57 17.19 10.66
CA CYS A 190 -25.37 17.37 9.86
C CYS A 190 -24.32 16.32 10.27
N ILE A 191 -23.97 15.45 9.35
CA ILE A 191 -22.97 14.39 9.56
C ILE A 191 -21.58 14.99 9.45
N LYS A 192 -20.71 14.68 10.42
CA LYS A 192 -19.29 15.02 10.41
C LYS A 192 -18.42 13.83 10.02
N ALA A 193 -18.81 12.64 10.43
CA ALA A 193 -18.13 11.40 10.02
C ALA A 193 -19.17 10.28 9.94
N VAL A 194 -18.93 9.34 9.04
CA VAL A 194 -19.80 8.19 8.80
C VAL A 194 -18.97 6.97 8.49
N GLN A 195 -19.42 5.82 9.00
CA GLN A 195 -18.77 4.54 8.78
C GLN A 195 -19.84 3.45 8.59
N VAL A 196 -19.61 2.59 7.61
CA VAL A 196 -20.34 1.32 7.44
C VAL A 196 -19.33 0.19 7.52
N LYS A 197 -19.64 -0.85 8.28
CA LYS A 197 -18.79 -2.04 8.36
C LYS A 197 -19.58 -3.28 8.78
N PRO A 198 -19.18 -4.46 8.28
CA PRO A 198 -19.68 -5.72 8.79
C PRO A 198 -19.14 -5.94 10.21
N ARG A 199 -19.89 -6.68 11.03
CA ARG A 199 -19.49 -7.03 12.40
C ARG A 199 -18.88 -8.43 12.45
N GLY A 200 -17.88 -8.61 13.31
CA GLY A 200 -17.30 -9.92 13.61
C GLY A 200 -16.94 -10.74 12.37
N ASP A 201 -17.42 -11.95 12.30
CA ASP A 201 -17.13 -12.91 11.23
C ASP A 201 -17.71 -12.53 9.85
N ALA A 202 -18.70 -11.63 9.84
CA ALA A 202 -19.31 -11.17 8.58
C ALA A 202 -18.30 -10.49 7.63
N LYS A 203 -17.16 -10.03 8.13
CA LYS A 203 -16.07 -9.47 7.30
C LYS A 203 -15.57 -10.45 6.24
N SER A 204 -15.65 -11.75 6.49
CA SER A 204 -15.19 -12.78 5.54
C SER A 204 -16.14 -13.00 4.38
N VAL A 205 -17.38 -12.55 4.49
CA VAL A 205 -18.46 -12.80 3.52
C VAL A 205 -19.11 -11.53 2.95
N VAL A 206 -18.86 -10.37 3.56
CA VAL A 206 -19.39 -9.09 3.04
C VAL A 206 -18.36 -8.44 2.12
N HIS A 207 -18.67 -8.40 0.84
CA HIS A 207 -17.82 -7.79 -0.19
C HIS A 207 -18.01 -6.27 -0.24
N HIS A 208 -19.26 -5.80 -0.33
CA HIS A 208 -19.66 -4.39 -0.31
C HIS A 208 -20.91 -4.17 0.53
N ALA A 209 -21.07 -2.97 1.05
CA ALA A 209 -22.31 -2.50 1.62
C ALA A 209 -22.48 -1.02 1.30
N ASN A 210 -23.46 -0.70 0.44
CA ASN A 210 -23.81 0.67 0.10
C ASN A 210 -24.93 1.15 1.01
N SER A 211 -24.67 2.24 1.72
CA SER A 211 -25.63 2.92 2.55
C SER A 211 -26.18 4.14 1.79
N ASN A 212 -27.51 4.21 1.63
CA ASN A 212 -28.16 5.30 0.95
C ASN A 212 -29.21 5.93 1.87
N VAL A 213 -29.40 7.22 1.75
CA VAL A 213 -30.49 7.92 2.41
C VAL A 213 -31.78 7.75 1.60
N VAL A 214 -32.84 7.35 2.27
CA VAL A 214 -34.18 7.13 1.67
C VAL A 214 -35.23 7.92 2.45
N ILE A 215 -36.06 8.68 1.75
CA ILE A 215 -37.20 9.41 2.29
C ILE A 215 -38.43 9.04 1.45
N ASP A 216 -39.52 8.71 2.11
CA ASP A 216 -40.79 8.35 1.45
C ASP A 216 -40.63 7.33 0.31
N GLY A 217 -39.72 6.40 0.45
CA GLY A 217 -39.39 5.37 -0.54
C GLY A 217 -38.53 5.85 -1.72
N GLY A 218 -38.19 7.14 -1.79
CA GLY A 218 -37.31 7.73 -2.77
C GLY A 218 -35.83 7.77 -2.27
N ARG A 219 -34.86 7.40 -3.13
CA ARG A 219 -33.45 7.50 -2.81
C ARG A 219 -33.00 8.95 -2.98
N GLU A 220 -32.53 9.57 -1.88
CA GLU A 220 -32.01 10.94 -1.85
C GLU A 220 -30.52 11.01 -2.19
N GLY A 221 -29.76 9.97 -1.87
CA GLY A 221 -28.32 9.94 -2.17
C GLY A 221 -27.57 8.83 -1.46
N MET A 222 -26.30 8.69 -1.82
CA MET A 222 -25.39 7.78 -1.17
C MET A 222 -24.87 8.42 0.13
N LEU A 223 -24.99 7.72 1.23
CA LEU A 223 -24.46 8.14 2.51
C LEU A 223 -22.98 7.77 2.63
N THR A 224 -22.69 6.50 2.47
CA THR A 224 -21.32 5.96 2.45
C THR A 224 -21.36 4.51 1.95
N GLU A 225 -20.19 3.92 1.77
CA GLU A 225 -20.07 2.52 1.43
C GLU A 225 -19.03 1.81 2.31
N TYR A 226 -19.18 0.51 2.44
CA TYR A 226 -18.13 -0.39 2.84
C TYR A 226 -17.53 -1.05 1.60
N ALA A 227 -16.23 -0.99 1.52
CA ALA A 227 -15.40 -1.78 0.61
C ALA A 227 -14.12 -2.17 1.35
N MET A 228 -13.42 -3.18 0.87
CA MET A 228 -12.15 -3.59 1.48
C MET A 228 -11.16 -2.42 1.53
N GLY A 229 -10.60 -2.17 2.72
CA GLY A 229 -9.67 -1.06 2.93
C GLY A 229 -10.32 0.30 3.17
N LYS A 230 -11.62 0.47 2.97
CA LYS A 230 -12.33 1.71 3.28
C LYS A 230 -12.76 1.73 4.76
N TRP A 231 -12.35 2.78 5.46
CA TRP A 231 -12.55 2.92 6.92
C TRP A 231 -13.72 3.78 7.33
N GLY A 232 -14.42 4.36 6.37
CA GLY A 232 -15.43 5.38 6.55
C GLY A 232 -14.99 6.72 5.96
N GLU A 233 -15.76 7.74 6.23
CA GLU A 233 -15.57 9.07 5.65
C GLU A 233 -15.69 10.15 6.72
N ILE A 234 -14.79 11.13 6.66
CA ILE A 234 -14.90 12.40 7.39
C ILE A 234 -15.39 13.44 6.40
N VAL A 235 -16.46 14.13 6.73
CA VAL A 235 -16.98 15.24 5.92
C VAL A 235 -16.06 16.45 6.11
N PRO A 236 -15.59 17.09 5.03
CA PRO A 236 -14.70 18.25 5.12
C PRO A 236 -15.25 19.34 6.04
N GLU A 237 -14.34 20.07 6.68
CA GLU A 237 -14.72 21.22 7.52
C GLU A 237 -15.48 22.26 6.70
N GLY A 238 -16.50 22.88 7.31
CA GLY A 238 -17.38 23.82 6.63
C GLY A 238 -18.45 23.20 5.73
N VAL A 239 -18.43 21.89 5.52
CA VAL A 239 -19.42 21.16 4.73
C VAL A 239 -20.38 20.41 5.65
N CYS A 240 -21.66 20.34 5.27
CA CYS A 240 -22.66 19.54 5.92
C CYS A 240 -23.20 18.48 4.95
N ARG A 241 -23.10 17.21 5.32
CA ARG A 241 -23.85 16.14 4.68
C ARG A 241 -25.09 15.90 5.55
N THR A 242 -26.25 16.31 5.05
CA THR A 242 -27.50 16.22 5.80
C THR A 242 -28.01 14.78 5.84
N LEU A 243 -28.37 14.31 7.04
CA LEU A 243 -29.18 13.12 7.26
C LEU A 243 -30.56 13.61 7.73
N PRO A 244 -31.59 13.53 6.88
CA PRO A 244 -32.88 14.14 7.17
C PRO A 244 -33.66 13.44 8.30
N ALA A 245 -34.54 14.19 8.93
CA ALA A 245 -35.53 13.62 9.85
C ALA A 245 -36.40 12.56 9.14
N ASN A 246 -36.83 11.56 9.91
CA ASN A 246 -37.69 10.47 9.44
C ASN A 246 -37.13 9.68 8.24
N SER A 247 -35.82 9.83 7.94
CA SER A 247 -35.17 9.06 6.89
C SER A 247 -34.90 7.61 7.29
N GLN A 248 -34.63 6.80 6.28
CA GLN A 248 -34.16 5.42 6.40
C GLN A 248 -32.81 5.29 5.69
N VAL A 249 -32.07 4.26 6.04
CA VAL A 249 -30.84 3.85 5.33
C VAL A 249 -30.92 2.38 4.97
#